data_398a35acf6919998ffb9e980bf58903f
#
_entry.id   398a35acf6919998ffb9e980bf58903f
#
_cell.length_a   1.000
_cell.length_b   1.000
_cell.length_c   1.000
_cell.angle_alpha   90.00
_cell.angle_beta   90.00
_cell.angle_gamma   90.00
#
_symmetry.space_group_name_H-M   'P 1'
#
loop_
_entity.id
_entity.type
_entity.pdbx_description
1 polymer ?
#
loop_
_entity_poly.entity_id
_entity_poly.type
_entity_poly.pdbx_seq_one_letter_code
_entity_poly.pdbx_strand_id
1 'polypeptide(L)'
;MLHHLFQYLESFDFPGAGVFQYITFRSACAIILSLIIATVVGKRVIRMLQRQQIGEEIRDLGLQGQMEKKGTPTMGGIIILLAILIPVLLFARLDNVYIQLMIISTIWLGLIGFADDYIKVFRKHKEGLKGRFRVSGQVGLGLIVGLTLYMNDEVVIRERAAVSEIGVVTSTVDEGFSAEGTQQVRTKDIKSTKTTIPFFKDNEFDYAWFTSFAGKYADELGWLLFVLVTIFIITAVSNGANLTDGLDGLATGTSAIIGATLGILAYVSGNMVYADYLNIMYIPHSGELVVFGSAFIGATIGFLWYNSYPAQVFMGDTGSLALGGIIAVFAIIIHKELLIPALCGIFLMENLSVVMQVSYFKYTKRKFGEGRRIFLMAPLHHHFQKKGIPEPKIVTRFWIIGIILAVVTIVTLKIR
;
A
#
# COMPACT_ATOMS: atom_id res chain seq x y z
N MET A 1 11.69 -11.81 14.20
CA MET A 1 12.21 -12.34 15.46
C MET A 1 12.02 -13.86 15.58
N LEU A 2 10.80 -14.38 15.52
CA LEU A 2 10.56 -15.83 15.64
C LEU A 2 11.27 -16.65 14.55
N HIS A 3 11.35 -16.16 13.30
CA HIS A 3 12.10 -16.84 12.24
C HIS A 3 13.53 -17.17 12.68
N HIS A 4 14.28 -16.19 13.17
CA HIS A 4 15.68 -16.40 13.60
C HIS A 4 15.78 -17.30 14.86
N LEU A 5 14.81 -17.13 15.79
CA LEU A 5 14.76 -18.00 16.97
C LEU A 5 14.52 -19.47 16.60
N PHE A 6 13.56 -19.75 15.71
CA PHE A 6 13.26 -21.10 15.28
C PHE A 6 14.34 -21.68 14.35
N GLN A 7 15.02 -20.86 13.56
CA GLN A 7 16.20 -21.26 12.80
C GLN A 7 17.33 -21.72 13.75
N TYR A 8 17.52 -20.99 14.85
CA TYR A 8 18.49 -21.41 15.90
C TYR A 8 18.04 -22.69 16.60
N LEU A 9 16.75 -22.85 16.94
CA LEU A 9 16.20 -24.05 17.56
C LEU A 9 16.27 -25.27 16.62
N GLU A 10 16.19 -25.09 15.32
CA GLU A 10 16.34 -26.15 14.33
C GLU A 10 17.74 -26.78 14.37
N SER A 11 18.79 -25.98 14.69
CA SER A 11 20.15 -26.52 14.88
C SER A 11 20.27 -27.49 16.07
N PHE A 12 19.25 -27.56 16.93
CA PHE A 12 19.13 -28.49 18.04
C PHE A 12 18.06 -29.58 17.81
N ASP A 13 17.65 -29.80 16.55
CA ASP A 13 16.60 -30.74 16.16
C ASP A 13 15.28 -30.58 16.92
N PHE A 14 14.94 -29.34 17.28
CA PHE A 14 13.67 -29.05 18.01
C PHE A 14 12.47 -29.39 17.11
N PRO A 15 11.53 -30.28 17.57
CA PRO A 15 10.41 -30.71 16.77
C PRO A 15 9.55 -29.51 16.30
N GLY A 16 9.31 -29.39 15.00
CA GLY A 16 8.47 -28.36 14.41
C GLY A 16 9.18 -27.01 14.17
N ALA A 17 10.45 -26.84 14.52
CA ALA A 17 11.20 -25.59 14.26
C ALA A 17 11.24 -25.22 12.78
N GLY A 18 11.47 -26.21 11.90
CA GLY A 18 11.55 -26.01 10.44
C GLY A 18 10.27 -25.46 9.80
N VAL A 19 9.11 -25.55 10.44
CA VAL A 19 7.86 -25.00 9.89
C VAL A 19 7.92 -23.48 9.76
N PHE A 20 8.68 -22.80 10.62
CA PHE A 20 8.86 -21.34 10.55
C PHE A 20 9.72 -20.88 9.38
N GLN A 21 10.37 -21.76 8.64
CA GLN A 21 11.07 -21.43 7.40
C GLN A 21 10.08 -21.19 6.23
N TYR A 22 8.90 -21.81 6.26
CA TYR A 22 7.91 -21.67 5.21
C TYR A 22 7.19 -20.31 5.30
N ILE A 23 7.26 -19.54 4.22
CA ILE A 23 6.58 -18.22 4.09
C ILE A 23 5.08 -18.38 4.32
N THR A 24 4.46 -19.42 3.77
CA THR A 24 3.01 -19.69 3.88
C THR A 24 2.56 -19.86 5.33
N PHE A 25 3.34 -20.60 6.13
CA PHE A 25 3.06 -20.77 7.56
C PHE A 25 3.16 -19.45 8.32
N ARG A 26 4.26 -18.69 8.10
CA ARG A 26 4.46 -17.39 8.75
C ARG A 26 3.38 -16.38 8.34
N SER A 27 2.93 -16.41 7.08
CA SER A 27 1.83 -15.58 6.59
C SER A 27 0.50 -15.92 7.24
N ALA A 28 0.20 -17.23 7.40
CA ALA A 28 -0.99 -17.67 8.11
C ALA A 28 -0.97 -17.24 9.59
N CYS A 29 0.17 -17.38 10.27
CA CYS A 29 0.33 -16.89 11.64
C CYS A 29 0.18 -15.37 11.73
N ALA A 30 0.74 -14.62 10.75
CA ALA A 30 0.68 -13.17 10.72
C ALA A 30 -0.75 -12.65 10.55
N ILE A 31 -1.54 -13.21 9.64
CA ILE A 31 -2.95 -12.78 9.45
C ILE A 31 -3.81 -13.12 10.67
N ILE A 32 -3.65 -14.33 11.26
CA ILE A 32 -4.41 -14.74 12.45
C ILE A 32 -4.08 -13.83 13.63
N LEU A 33 -2.79 -13.61 13.91
CA LEU A 33 -2.39 -12.74 15.03
C LEU A 33 -2.84 -11.31 14.82
N SER A 34 -2.76 -10.80 13.59
CA SER A 34 -3.21 -9.47 13.23
C SER A 34 -4.72 -9.30 13.48
N LEU A 35 -5.54 -10.26 13.04
CA LEU A 35 -6.99 -10.29 13.32
C LEU A 35 -7.28 -10.29 14.82
N ILE A 36 -6.56 -11.13 15.61
CA ILE A 36 -6.72 -11.19 17.06
C ILE A 36 -6.35 -9.84 17.70
N ILE A 37 -5.23 -9.25 17.31
CA ILE A 37 -4.82 -7.94 17.84
C ILE A 37 -5.87 -6.88 17.50
N ALA A 38 -6.29 -6.77 16.24
CA ALA A 38 -7.26 -5.77 15.82
C ALA A 38 -8.60 -5.92 16.59
N THR A 39 -9.08 -7.12 16.79
CA THR A 39 -10.37 -7.36 17.46
C THR A 39 -10.26 -7.28 18.99
N VAL A 40 -9.28 -7.91 19.63
CA VAL A 40 -9.17 -7.98 21.10
C VAL A 40 -8.58 -6.69 21.67
N VAL A 41 -7.43 -6.23 21.11
CA VAL A 41 -6.78 -4.99 21.55
C VAL A 41 -7.59 -3.79 21.11
N GLY A 42 -8.22 -3.85 19.91
CA GLY A 42 -9.09 -2.79 19.39
C GLY A 42 -10.16 -2.37 20.39
N LYS A 43 -10.86 -3.34 21.02
CA LYS A 43 -11.86 -3.04 22.05
C LYS A 43 -11.30 -2.25 23.24
N ARG A 44 -10.05 -2.54 23.64
CA ARG A 44 -9.39 -1.81 24.75
C ARG A 44 -9.02 -0.40 24.32
N VAL A 45 -8.48 -0.24 23.12
CA VAL A 45 -8.11 1.08 22.55
C VAL A 45 -9.35 1.95 22.39
N ILE A 46 -10.44 1.43 21.82
CA ILE A 46 -11.71 2.17 21.67
C ILE A 46 -12.20 2.67 23.02
N ARG A 47 -12.23 1.81 24.04
CA ARG A 47 -12.65 2.24 25.39
C ARG A 47 -11.72 3.30 26.00
N MET A 48 -10.41 3.24 25.72
CA MET A 48 -9.46 4.27 26.14
C MET A 48 -9.74 5.60 25.46
N LEU A 49 -9.95 5.60 24.14
CA LEU A 49 -10.28 6.80 23.36
C LEU A 49 -11.60 7.43 23.81
N GLN A 50 -12.63 6.61 24.08
CA GLN A 50 -13.92 7.06 24.62
C GLN A 50 -13.78 7.72 26.00
N ARG A 51 -12.98 7.13 26.90
CA ARG A 51 -12.74 7.72 28.25
C ARG A 51 -12.03 9.06 28.18
N GLN A 52 -11.19 9.27 27.21
CA GLN A 52 -10.49 10.55 26.98
C GLN A 52 -11.37 11.56 26.24
N GLN A 53 -12.64 11.23 25.94
CA GLN A 53 -13.57 12.06 25.17
C GLN A 53 -13.00 12.48 23.80
N ILE A 54 -12.24 11.59 23.18
CA ILE A 54 -11.66 11.78 21.86
C ILE A 54 -12.73 11.48 20.81
N GLY A 55 -13.72 12.37 20.68
CA GLY A 55 -14.74 12.29 19.66
C GLY A 55 -14.55 13.37 18.60
N GLU A 56 -14.80 13.03 17.35
CA GLU A 56 -14.72 14.00 16.26
C GLU A 56 -15.88 15.00 16.36
N GLU A 57 -15.59 16.31 16.26
CA GLU A 57 -16.61 17.33 16.03
C GLU A 57 -17.11 17.24 14.59
N ILE A 58 -18.25 16.61 14.39
CA ILE A 58 -18.85 16.46 13.06
C ILE A 58 -19.32 17.82 12.55
N ARG A 59 -18.80 18.22 11.39
CA ARG A 59 -19.31 19.40 10.67
C ARG A 59 -20.68 19.04 10.10
N ASP A 60 -21.70 19.83 10.40
CA ASP A 60 -23.01 19.65 9.77
C ASP A 60 -22.90 19.99 8.27
N LEU A 61 -22.89 18.95 7.46
CA LEU A 61 -22.85 19.03 6.00
C LEU A 61 -24.26 18.84 5.39
N GLY A 62 -25.28 18.67 6.24
CA GLY A 62 -26.66 18.37 5.84
C GLY A 62 -26.78 16.99 5.16
N LEU A 63 -26.01 15.99 5.62
CA LEU A 63 -26.06 14.62 5.16
C LEU A 63 -26.90 13.76 6.12
N GLN A 64 -27.69 12.82 5.58
CA GLN A 64 -28.49 11.90 6.40
C GLN A 64 -27.56 10.99 7.24
N GLY A 65 -27.93 10.74 8.50
CA GLY A 65 -27.19 9.89 9.43
C GLY A 65 -25.92 10.52 10.03
N GLN A 66 -25.55 11.73 9.62
CA GLN A 66 -24.32 12.39 10.08
C GLN A 66 -24.36 12.70 11.59
N MET A 67 -25.50 13.10 12.11
CA MET A 67 -25.66 13.43 13.53
C MET A 67 -25.60 12.20 14.45
N GLU A 68 -25.92 11.01 13.94
CA GLU A 68 -25.81 9.74 14.68
C GLU A 68 -24.36 9.36 14.98
N LYS A 69 -23.41 9.84 14.18
CA LYS A 69 -21.97 9.61 14.33
C LYS A 69 -21.30 10.51 15.39
N LYS A 70 -22.05 11.47 15.96
CA LYS A 70 -21.52 12.39 16.97
C LYS A 70 -21.08 11.63 18.21
N GLY A 71 -19.82 11.81 18.60
CA GLY A 71 -19.23 11.14 19.76
C GLY A 71 -18.51 9.83 19.45
N THR A 72 -18.53 9.37 18.19
CA THR A 72 -17.67 8.25 17.78
C THR A 72 -16.19 8.67 17.90
N PRO A 73 -15.35 7.88 18.63
CA PRO A 73 -13.94 8.23 18.78
C PRO A 73 -13.18 8.14 17.45
N THR A 74 -12.23 9.04 17.26
CA THR A 74 -11.27 9.02 16.14
C THR A 74 -9.92 8.46 16.60
N MET A 75 -8.90 8.45 15.73
CA MET A 75 -7.56 7.88 15.97
C MET A 75 -7.53 6.34 16.04
N GLY A 76 -8.54 5.66 15.51
CA GLY A 76 -8.58 4.20 15.43
C GLY A 76 -7.45 3.58 14.60
N GLY A 77 -6.76 4.37 13.78
CA GLY A 77 -5.58 3.96 13.03
C GLY A 77 -4.47 3.35 13.88
N ILE A 78 -4.40 3.69 15.17
CA ILE A 78 -3.46 3.07 16.12
C ILE A 78 -3.69 1.55 16.20
N ILE A 79 -4.94 1.10 16.15
CA ILE A 79 -5.30 -0.32 16.15
C ILE A 79 -4.71 -1.02 14.93
N ILE A 80 -4.85 -0.39 13.76
CA ILE A 80 -4.32 -0.90 12.50
C ILE A 80 -2.79 -0.99 12.54
N LEU A 81 -2.12 0.07 13.00
CA LEU A 81 -0.66 0.10 13.08
C LEU A 81 -0.12 -0.99 14.01
N LEU A 82 -0.71 -1.18 15.18
CA LEU A 82 -0.32 -2.25 16.12
C LEU A 82 -0.58 -3.64 15.52
N ALA A 83 -1.72 -3.81 14.86
CA ALA A 83 -2.10 -5.07 14.24
C ALA A 83 -1.24 -5.44 13.01
N ILE A 84 -0.59 -4.46 12.37
CA ILE A 84 0.41 -4.70 11.31
C ILE A 84 1.79 -4.95 11.94
N LEU A 85 2.26 -4.01 12.75
CA LEU A 85 3.66 -4.00 13.20
C LEU A 85 4.00 -5.20 14.10
N ILE A 86 3.12 -5.58 15.03
CA ILE A 86 3.41 -6.68 15.98
C ILE A 86 3.59 -8.02 15.24
N PRO A 87 2.68 -8.47 14.36
CA PRO A 87 2.88 -9.70 13.60
C PRO A 87 4.07 -9.64 12.66
N VAL A 88 4.31 -8.50 12.00
CA VAL A 88 5.46 -8.32 11.10
C VAL A 88 6.78 -8.47 11.88
N LEU A 89 6.93 -7.82 13.03
CA LEU A 89 8.12 -7.95 13.88
C LEU A 89 8.34 -9.37 14.37
N LEU A 90 7.28 -10.14 14.62
CA LEU A 90 7.37 -11.51 15.07
C LEU A 90 7.70 -12.49 13.94
N PHE A 91 7.01 -12.41 12.80
CA PHE A 91 7.02 -13.46 11.79
C PHE A 91 7.83 -13.13 10.53
N ALA A 92 8.02 -11.85 10.18
CA ALA A 92 8.82 -11.49 9.00
C ALA A 92 10.33 -11.58 9.28
N ARG A 93 11.11 -11.72 8.21
CA ARG A 93 12.57 -11.63 8.23
C ARG A 93 12.96 -10.15 8.28
N LEU A 94 13.45 -9.71 9.43
CA LEU A 94 13.78 -8.30 9.68
C LEU A 94 15.08 -7.84 9.01
N ASP A 95 15.91 -8.78 8.59
CA ASP A 95 17.11 -8.54 7.78
C ASP A 95 16.79 -8.18 6.31
N ASN A 96 15.56 -8.46 5.85
CA ASN A 96 15.13 -8.17 4.49
C ASN A 96 14.87 -6.66 4.31
N VAL A 97 15.53 -6.03 3.33
CA VAL A 97 15.42 -4.59 3.04
C VAL A 97 13.98 -4.16 2.73
N TYR A 98 13.22 -5.00 2.03
CA TYR A 98 11.83 -4.70 1.69
C TYR A 98 10.93 -4.64 2.92
N ILE A 99 11.13 -5.57 3.87
CA ILE A 99 10.42 -5.55 5.16
C ILE A 99 10.80 -4.32 5.99
N GLN A 100 12.09 -3.93 6.01
CA GLN A 100 12.53 -2.71 6.68
C GLN A 100 11.85 -1.47 6.10
N LEU A 101 11.80 -1.34 4.77
CA LEU A 101 11.09 -0.24 4.10
C LEU A 101 9.60 -0.21 4.43
N MET A 102 8.94 -1.37 4.49
CA MET A 102 7.53 -1.45 4.85
C MET A 102 7.28 -1.04 6.31
N ILE A 103 8.14 -1.46 7.24
CA ILE A 103 8.07 -1.05 8.66
C ILE A 103 8.30 0.46 8.80
N ILE A 104 9.34 0.99 8.15
CA ILE A 104 9.65 2.43 8.15
C ILE A 104 8.46 3.22 7.60
N SER A 105 7.89 2.80 6.48
CA SER A 105 6.74 3.48 5.86
C SER A 105 5.51 3.49 6.77
N THR A 106 5.24 2.36 7.42
CA THR A 106 4.13 2.20 8.36
C THR A 106 4.27 3.15 9.56
N ILE A 107 5.46 3.18 10.17
CA ILE A 107 5.74 4.05 11.33
C ILE A 107 5.76 5.52 10.91
N TRP A 108 6.43 5.85 9.82
CA TRP A 108 6.63 7.23 9.35
C TRP A 108 5.31 7.94 9.07
N LEU A 109 4.46 7.35 8.23
CA LEU A 109 3.16 7.94 7.90
C LEU A 109 2.16 7.79 9.04
N GLY A 110 2.24 6.72 9.83
CA GLY A 110 1.49 6.57 11.05
C GLY A 110 1.76 7.70 12.05
N LEU A 111 3.02 8.09 12.24
CA LEU A 111 3.40 9.21 13.11
C LEU A 111 2.93 10.56 12.57
N ILE A 112 3.00 10.79 11.25
CA ILE A 112 2.50 12.03 10.64
C ILE A 112 0.99 12.13 10.83
N GLY A 113 0.24 11.05 10.55
CA GLY A 113 -1.20 11.01 10.76
C GLY A 113 -1.57 11.16 12.24
N PHE A 114 -0.82 10.50 13.14
CA PHE A 114 -1.01 10.65 14.57
C PHE A 114 -0.79 12.09 15.05
N ALA A 115 0.24 12.76 14.55
CA ALA A 115 0.48 14.16 14.86
C ALA A 115 -0.67 15.07 14.38
N ASP A 116 -1.22 14.79 13.19
CA ASP A 116 -2.38 15.51 12.66
C ASP A 116 -3.61 15.33 13.55
N ASP A 117 -3.96 14.08 13.84
CA ASP A 117 -5.11 13.74 14.70
C ASP A 117 -4.92 14.29 16.12
N TYR A 118 -3.72 14.21 16.68
CA TYR A 118 -3.39 14.77 18.00
C TYR A 118 -3.63 16.28 18.05
N ILE A 119 -3.22 17.02 17.03
CA ILE A 119 -3.45 18.48 16.94
C ILE A 119 -4.94 18.79 16.86
N LYS A 120 -5.70 18.02 16.04
CA LYS A 120 -7.16 18.20 15.90
C LYS A 120 -7.89 17.95 17.21
N VAL A 121 -7.58 16.86 17.89
CA VAL A 121 -8.30 16.37 19.06
C VAL A 121 -7.88 17.10 20.34
N PHE A 122 -6.58 17.06 20.68
CA PHE A 122 -6.07 17.54 21.96
C PHE A 122 -5.82 19.06 21.99
N ARG A 123 -5.35 19.63 20.87
CA ARG A 123 -5.17 21.08 20.76
C ARG A 123 -6.42 21.79 20.22
N LYS A 124 -7.48 21.05 19.89
CA LYS A 124 -8.76 21.59 19.35
C LYS A 124 -8.55 22.50 18.13
N HIS A 125 -7.49 22.25 17.36
CA HIS A 125 -7.17 23.02 16.16
C HIS A 125 -7.77 22.31 14.94
N LYS A 126 -8.94 22.79 14.49
CA LYS A 126 -9.77 22.12 13.46
C LYS A 126 -9.05 21.84 12.12
N GLU A 127 -8.01 22.60 11.81
CA GLU A 127 -7.25 22.39 10.55
C GLU A 127 -6.19 21.30 10.66
N GLY A 128 -5.85 20.86 11.88
CA GLY A 128 -4.80 19.88 12.11
C GLY A 128 -3.42 20.36 11.70
N LEU A 129 -2.60 19.43 11.19
CA LEU A 129 -1.28 19.71 10.64
C LEU A 129 -1.41 20.42 9.29
N LYS A 130 -0.74 21.57 9.12
CA LYS A 130 -0.77 22.29 7.85
C LYS A 130 -0.36 21.37 6.70
N GLY A 131 -1.12 21.39 5.57
CA GLY A 131 -0.93 20.47 4.44
C GLY A 131 0.51 20.40 3.91
N ARG A 132 1.28 21.52 3.97
CA ARG A 132 2.70 21.54 3.58
C ARG A 132 3.57 20.59 4.41
N PHE A 133 3.31 20.43 5.69
CA PHE A 133 4.09 19.51 6.55
C PHE A 133 3.72 18.05 6.26
N ARG A 134 2.45 17.75 5.99
CA ARG A 134 2.03 16.42 5.54
C ARG A 134 2.71 16.03 4.22
N VAL A 135 2.67 16.93 3.24
CA VAL A 135 3.34 16.72 1.95
C VAL A 135 4.87 16.60 2.11
N SER A 136 5.50 17.45 2.93
CA SER A 136 6.95 17.31 3.21
C SER A 136 7.30 15.95 3.81
N GLY A 137 6.45 15.42 4.71
CA GLY A 137 6.66 14.09 5.27
C GLY A 137 6.48 12.97 4.23
N GLN A 138 5.51 13.10 3.33
CA GLN A 138 5.31 12.15 2.22
C GLN A 138 6.49 12.20 1.23
N VAL A 139 6.98 13.39 0.89
CA VAL A 139 8.20 13.58 0.07
C VAL A 139 9.41 12.96 0.76
N GLY A 140 9.58 13.18 2.07
CA GLY A 140 10.67 12.57 2.85
C GLY A 140 10.64 11.05 2.80
N LEU A 141 9.47 10.43 2.96
CA LEU A 141 9.33 8.98 2.79
C LEU A 141 9.66 8.54 1.36
N GLY A 142 9.18 9.26 0.35
CA GLY A 142 9.46 8.94 -1.05
C GLY A 142 10.96 8.99 -1.38
N LEU A 143 11.68 9.95 -0.79
CA LEU A 143 13.15 10.01 -0.89
C LEU A 143 13.81 8.81 -0.21
N ILE A 144 13.39 8.46 1.02
CA ILE A 144 13.93 7.30 1.74
C ILE A 144 13.74 6.04 0.90
N VAL A 145 12.52 5.79 0.43
CA VAL A 145 12.20 4.59 -0.36
C VAL A 145 12.97 4.58 -1.68
N GLY A 146 12.88 5.65 -2.47
CA GLY A 146 13.52 5.71 -3.79
C GLY A 146 15.04 5.62 -3.72
N LEU A 147 15.68 6.30 -2.76
CA LEU A 147 17.13 6.23 -2.56
C LEU A 147 17.56 4.87 -2.03
N THR A 148 16.80 4.23 -1.13
CA THR A 148 17.13 2.88 -0.64
C THR A 148 17.08 1.87 -1.79
N LEU A 149 16.04 1.93 -2.65
CA LEU A 149 15.94 1.05 -3.82
C LEU A 149 17.07 1.28 -4.82
N TYR A 150 17.55 2.52 -4.96
CA TYR A 150 18.70 2.85 -5.81
C TYR A 150 20.03 2.38 -5.22
N MET A 151 20.27 2.62 -3.93
CA MET A 151 21.61 2.44 -3.33
C MET A 151 21.87 1.03 -2.80
N ASN A 152 20.81 0.29 -2.42
CA ASN A 152 20.98 -1.02 -1.79
C ASN A 152 21.25 -2.10 -2.84
N ASP A 153 22.34 -2.87 -2.66
CA ASP A 153 22.77 -3.90 -3.61
C ASP A 153 21.92 -5.18 -3.59
N GLU A 154 21.11 -5.39 -2.55
CA GLU A 154 20.15 -6.51 -2.47
C GLU A 154 18.89 -6.27 -3.31
N VAL A 155 18.66 -5.02 -3.73
CA VAL A 155 17.51 -4.64 -4.57
C VAL A 155 17.86 -4.88 -6.03
N VAL A 156 17.47 -6.04 -6.51
CA VAL A 156 17.76 -6.50 -7.89
C VAL A 156 16.53 -7.17 -8.49
N ILE A 157 16.47 -7.17 -9.81
CA ILE A 157 15.59 -8.05 -10.58
C ILE A 157 16.45 -9.12 -11.24
N ARG A 158 15.90 -10.33 -11.39
CA ARG A 158 16.62 -11.44 -12.02
C ARG A 158 16.11 -11.66 -13.42
N GLU A 159 16.96 -11.43 -14.41
CA GLU A 159 16.69 -11.65 -15.83
C GLU A 159 17.42 -12.88 -16.39
N ARG A 160 16.88 -13.45 -17.46
CA ARG A 160 17.56 -14.49 -18.22
C ARG A 160 18.74 -13.89 -18.98
N ALA A 161 19.93 -14.45 -18.84
CA ALA A 161 21.08 -14.01 -19.60
C ALA A 161 20.91 -14.37 -21.10
N ALA A 162 21.10 -13.40 -21.98
CA ALA A 162 21.10 -13.64 -23.40
C ALA A 162 22.29 -14.55 -23.81
N VAL A 163 22.07 -15.49 -24.71
CA VAL A 163 23.08 -16.45 -25.17
C VAL A 163 24.32 -15.79 -25.77
N SER A 164 24.27 -14.53 -26.17
CA SER A 164 25.36 -13.74 -26.76
C SER A 164 26.36 -13.17 -25.75
N GLU A 165 26.09 -13.18 -24.46
CA GLU A 165 26.99 -12.62 -23.42
C GLU A 165 27.84 -13.71 -22.72
N ILE A 166 28.29 -14.71 -23.44
CA ILE A 166 29.17 -15.81 -22.93
C ILE A 166 30.61 -15.33 -22.82
N GLY A 167 30.84 -14.29 -22.06
CA GLY A 167 32.18 -13.79 -21.77
C GLY A 167 32.20 -13.14 -20.39
N VAL A 168 32.76 -13.89 -19.42
CA VAL A 168 33.17 -13.40 -18.09
C VAL A 168 32.07 -12.76 -17.25
N VAL A 169 31.31 -13.57 -16.52
CA VAL A 169 30.60 -13.12 -15.33
C VAL A 169 30.72 -14.16 -14.24
N THR A 170 31.35 -13.76 -13.14
CA THR A 170 31.33 -14.48 -11.86
C THR A 170 29.90 -14.35 -11.29
N SER A 171 29.06 -15.33 -11.55
CA SER A 171 27.70 -15.39 -10.95
C SER A 171 27.61 -16.65 -10.09
N THR A 172 27.13 -16.47 -8.89
CA THR A 172 26.72 -17.56 -8.00
C THR A 172 25.68 -18.41 -8.73
N VAL A 173 26.03 -19.67 -9.01
CA VAL A 173 25.12 -20.65 -9.61
C VAL A 173 24.30 -21.25 -8.48
N ASP A 174 23.03 -20.88 -8.36
CA ASP A 174 22.08 -21.66 -7.59
C ASP A 174 21.60 -22.83 -8.47
N GLU A 175 22.01 -24.05 -8.09
CA GLU A 175 21.54 -25.29 -8.68
C GLU A 175 20.05 -25.51 -8.31
N GLY A 176 19.13 -24.98 -9.11
CA GLY A 176 17.71 -25.29 -9.04
C GLY A 176 17.39 -26.58 -9.79
N PHE A 177 16.67 -27.48 -9.15
CA PHE A 177 16.18 -28.77 -9.63
C PHE A 177 15.85 -28.80 -11.12
N SER A 178 16.60 -29.57 -11.88
CA SER A 178 16.33 -29.90 -13.29
C SER A 178 15.56 -31.22 -13.39
N ALA A 179 14.34 -31.14 -13.89
CA ALA A 179 13.71 -32.28 -14.52
C ALA A 179 14.37 -32.49 -15.90
N GLU A 180 14.58 -33.74 -16.27
CA GLU A 180 15.31 -34.21 -17.42
C GLU A 180 15.14 -33.37 -18.71
N GLY A 181 16.25 -32.90 -19.28
CA GLY A 181 16.32 -32.39 -20.65
C GLY A 181 16.33 -30.87 -20.84
N THR A 182 16.44 -30.06 -19.79
CA THR A 182 16.35 -28.60 -19.89
C THR A 182 17.73 -27.94 -20.03
N GLN A 183 17.86 -27.06 -21.03
CA GLN A 183 19.03 -26.16 -21.17
C GLN A 183 19.19 -25.36 -19.88
N GLN A 184 20.42 -25.33 -19.35
CA GLN A 184 20.76 -24.48 -18.19
C GLN A 184 20.52 -23.02 -18.57
N VAL A 185 19.42 -22.43 -18.07
CA VAL A 185 19.13 -21.02 -18.25
C VAL A 185 19.98 -20.25 -17.26
N ARG A 186 21.03 -19.58 -17.76
CA ARG A 186 21.82 -18.66 -16.92
C ARG A 186 20.98 -17.45 -16.61
N THR A 187 20.93 -17.06 -15.35
CA THR A 187 20.24 -15.86 -14.86
C THR A 187 21.27 -14.85 -14.36
N LYS A 188 20.95 -13.56 -14.48
CA LYS A 188 21.78 -12.45 -14.00
C LYS A 188 20.92 -11.52 -13.15
N ASP A 189 21.44 -11.17 -11.98
CA ASP A 189 20.84 -10.17 -11.11
C ASP A 189 21.28 -8.78 -11.58
N ILE A 190 20.33 -7.91 -11.87
CA ILE A 190 20.58 -6.56 -12.37
C ILE A 190 19.81 -5.52 -11.54
N LYS A 191 20.44 -4.38 -11.33
CA LYS A 191 19.73 -3.17 -10.87
C LYS A 191 19.02 -2.55 -12.07
N SER A 192 17.72 -2.30 -11.93
CA SER A 192 16.93 -1.79 -13.05
C SER A 192 15.82 -0.87 -12.58
N THR A 193 15.52 0.13 -13.39
CA THR A 193 14.35 1.00 -13.26
C THR A 193 13.13 0.46 -14.00
N LYS A 194 13.17 -0.79 -14.46
CA LYS A 194 12.04 -1.42 -15.13
C LYS A 194 10.86 -1.63 -14.19
N THR A 195 9.67 -1.42 -14.71
CA THR A 195 8.41 -1.66 -13.99
C THR A 195 7.43 -2.38 -14.90
N THR A 196 6.43 -3.03 -14.31
CA THR A 196 5.39 -3.73 -15.06
C THR A 196 4.35 -2.75 -15.56
N ILE A 197 4.10 -2.76 -16.87
CA ILE A 197 3.01 -2.03 -17.52
C ILE A 197 2.11 -2.98 -18.30
N PRO A 198 0.77 -2.92 -18.13
CA PRO A 198 -0.13 -3.78 -18.87
C PRO A 198 -0.21 -3.38 -20.35
N PHE A 199 -0.59 -4.33 -21.21
CA PHE A 199 -0.85 -4.16 -22.65
C PHE A 199 0.36 -3.85 -23.54
N PHE A 200 1.57 -3.86 -23.00
CA PHE A 200 2.79 -3.72 -23.78
C PHE A 200 3.45 -5.09 -23.99
N LYS A 201 4.17 -5.23 -25.10
CA LYS A 201 5.00 -6.40 -25.34
C LYS A 201 6.01 -6.55 -24.19
N ASP A 202 6.17 -7.76 -23.68
CA ASP A 202 7.02 -8.11 -22.55
C ASP A 202 6.57 -7.54 -21.18
N ASN A 203 5.47 -6.80 -21.11
CA ASN A 203 4.91 -6.19 -19.89
C ASN A 203 5.90 -5.31 -19.12
N GLU A 204 6.97 -4.80 -19.77
CA GLU A 204 8.01 -4.02 -19.14
C GLU A 204 8.04 -2.59 -19.69
N PHE A 205 8.30 -1.66 -18.79
CA PHE A 205 8.54 -0.25 -19.06
C PHE A 205 9.77 0.18 -18.28
N ASP A 206 10.75 0.79 -18.96
CA ASP A 206 11.98 1.26 -18.33
C ASP A 206 11.99 2.80 -18.27
N TYR A 207 12.18 3.35 -17.08
CA TYR A 207 12.30 4.80 -16.91
C TYR A 207 13.51 5.38 -17.65
N ALA A 208 14.56 4.59 -17.87
CA ALA A 208 15.74 4.98 -18.64
C ALA A 208 15.41 5.29 -20.11
N TRP A 209 14.29 4.78 -20.66
CA TRP A 209 13.85 5.12 -22.02
C TRP A 209 13.53 6.59 -22.17
N PHE A 210 12.90 7.21 -21.17
CA PHE A 210 12.60 8.64 -21.20
C PHE A 210 13.84 9.51 -21.12
N THR A 211 14.93 9.00 -20.58
CA THR A 211 16.17 9.73 -20.37
C THR A 211 17.26 9.35 -21.40
N SER A 212 16.93 8.51 -22.39
CA SER A 212 17.83 8.05 -23.45
C SER A 212 18.52 9.18 -24.24
N PHE A 213 17.89 10.35 -24.33
CA PHE A 213 18.45 11.54 -24.94
C PHE A 213 19.72 12.06 -24.23
N ALA A 214 19.94 11.68 -22.98
CA ALA A 214 21.10 12.09 -22.17
C ALA A 214 22.36 11.25 -22.41
N GLY A 215 22.31 10.25 -23.31
CA GLY A 215 23.44 9.40 -23.65
C GLY A 215 23.99 8.65 -22.44
N LYS A 216 25.25 8.92 -22.06
CA LYS A 216 25.92 8.24 -20.95
C LYS A 216 25.31 8.47 -19.57
N TYR A 217 24.46 9.47 -19.39
CA TYR A 217 23.78 9.78 -18.13
C TYR A 217 22.33 9.28 -18.11
N ALA A 218 21.93 8.44 -19.09
CA ALA A 218 20.56 7.98 -19.22
C ALA A 218 20.10 7.19 -17.98
N ASP A 219 20.95 6.32 -17.47
CA ASP A 219 20.63 5.46 -16.32
C ASP A 219 20.49 6.26 -15.02
N GLU A 220 21.41 7.20 -14.76
CA GLU A 220 21.35 8.04 -13.56
C GLU A 220 20.11 8.95 -13.58
N LEU A 221 19.78 9.51 -14.75
CA LEU A 221 18.57 10.30 -14.92
C LEU A 221 17.30 9.42 -14.85
N GLY A 222 17.37 8.17 -15.32
CA GLY A 222 16.30 7.18 -15.16
C GLY A 222 15.99 6.91 -13.69
N TRP A 223 17.01 6.74 -12.88
CA TRP A 223 16.86 6.60 -11.42
C TRP A 223 16.33 7.87 -10.75
N LEU A 224 16.79 9.04 -11.16
CA LEU A 224 16.22 10.30 -10.67
C LEU A 224 14.73 10.40 -10.99
N LEU A 225 14.33 10.07 -12.22
CA LEU A 225 12.93 10.04 -12.63
C LEU A 225 12.12 9.03 -11.81
N PHE A 226 12.65 7.83 -11.57
CA PHE A 226 12.05 6.80 -10.72
C PHE A 226 11.82 7.31 -9.29
N VAL A 227 12.80 8.00 -8.69
CA VAL A 227 12.64 8.62 -7.36
C VAL A 227 11.54 9.67 -7.35
N LEU A 228 11.46 10.53 -8.37
CA LEU A 228 10.41 11.55 -8.50
C LEU A 228 9.03 10.91 -8.64
N VAL A 229 8.91 9.85 -9.43
CA VAL A 229 7.67 9.09 -9.58
C VAL A 229 7.29 8.40 -8.27
N THR A 230 8.26 7.82 -7.55
CA THR A 230 8.05 7.24 -6.21
C THR A 230 7.46 8.26 -5.24
N ILE A 231 8.02 9.47 -5.17
CA ILE A 231 7.52 10.57 -4.35
C ILE A 231 6.08 10.92 -4.73
N PHE A 232 5.82 11.07 -6.03
CA PHE A 232 4.50 11.40 -6.54
C PHE A 232 3.46 10.34 -6.17
N ILE A 233 3.78 9.05 -6.36
CA ILE A 233 2.88 7.94 -6.08
C ILE A 233 2.57 7.83 -4.59
N ILE A 234 3.59 7.89 -3.71
CA ILE A 234 3.38 7.85 -2.26
C ILE A 234 2.49 9.01 -1.82
N THR A 235 2.73 10.21 -2.33
CA THR A 235 1.91 11.39 -2.03
C THR A 235 0.48 11.22 -2.53
N ALA A 236 0.30 10.77 -3.78
CA ALA A 236 -1.02 10.64 -4.40
C ALA A 236 -1.87 9.56 -3.71
N VAL A 237 -1.30 8.37 -3.47
CA VAL A 237 -2.05 7.25 -2.88
C VAL A 237 -2.33 7.49 -1.40
N SER A 238 -1.37 8.04 -0.64
CA SER A 238 -1.58 8.37 0.77
C SER A 238 -2.70 9.41 0.95
N ASN A 239 -2.71 10.48 0.16
CA ASN A 239 -3.80 11.45 0.19
C ASN A 239 -5.11 10.88 -0.38
N GLY A 240 -5.05 9.98 -1.37
CA GLY A 240 -6.22 9.29 -1.92
C GLY A 240 -6.93 8.42 -0.89
N ALA A 241 -6.17 7.64 -0.14
CA ALA A 241 -6.72 6.85 0.97
C ALA A 241 -7.35 7.75 2.04
N ASN A 242 -6.68 8.86 2.38
CA ASN A 242 -7.19 9.82 3.35
C ASN A 242 -8.49 10.50 2.88
N LEU A 243 -8.60 10.91 1.62
CA LEU A 243 -9.84 11.46 1.07
C LEU A 243 -10.97 10.43 0.95
N THR A 244 -10.64 9.14 0.86
CA THR A 244 -11.61 8.05 0.79
C THR A 244 -12.17 7.70 2.18
N ASP A 245 -11.51 8.10 3.27
CA ASP A 245 -11.93 7.86 4.66
C ASP A 245 -13.06 8.82 5.11
N GLY A 246 -14.12 8.89 4.29
CA GLY A 246 -15.30 9.74 4.58
C GLY A 246 -16.57 8.96 4.91
N LEU A 247 -16.58 7.64 4.71
CA LEU A 247 -17.70 6.73 5.03
C LEU A 247 -17.20 5.54 5.83
N ASP A 248 -18.06 5.03 6.73
CA ASP A 248 -17.76 3.91 7.60
C ASP A 248 -17.33 2.66 6.81
N GLY A 249 -16.10 2.21 7.00
CA GLY A 249 -15.53 1.04 6.34
C GLY A 249 -15.07 1.24 4.89
N LEU A 250 -15.30 2.40 4.26
CA LEU A 250 -14.97 2.59 2.84
C LEU A 250 -13.46 2.47 2.60
N ALA A 251 -12.66 3.30 3.25
CA ALA A 251 -11.20 3.30 3.07
C ALA A 251 -10.58 1.98 3.56
N THR A 252 -11.04 1.45 4.69
CA THR A 252 -10.54 0.20 5.27
C THR A 252 -10.77 -0.99 4.36
N GLY A 253 -12.01 -1.18 3.88
CA GLY A 253 -12.36 -2.31 3.03
C GLY A 253 -11.72 -2.22 1.64
N THR A 254 -11.65 -1.02 1.06
CA THR A 254 -10.92 -0.79 -0.19
C THR A 254 -9.44 -1.11 -0.03
N SER A 255 -8.81 -0.67 1.08
CA SER A 255 -7.41 -1.01 1.38
C SER A 255 -7.19 -2.50 1.56
N ALA A 256 -8.12 -3.24 2.18
CA ALA A 256 -8.04 -4.69 2.32
C ALA A 256 -8.01 -5.39 0.96
N ILE A 257 -8.87 -4.99 0.02
CA ILE A 257 -8.93 -5.53 -1.35
C ILE A 257 -7.61 -5.26 -2.08
N ILE A 258 -7.11 -4.02 -2.02
CA ILE A 258 -5.84 -3.63 -2.64
C ILE A 258 -4.68 -4.41 -2.03
N GLY A 259 -4.61 -4.49 -0.69
CA GLY A 259 -3.55 -5.21 0.01
C GLY A 259 -3.53 -6.70 -0.30
N ALA A 260 -4.70 -7.35 -0.43
CA ALA A 260 -4.80 -8.74 -0.85
C ALA A 260 -4.23 -8.94 -2.27
N THR A 261 -4.56 -8.03 -3.18
CA THR A 261 -4.04 -8.06 -4.55
C THR A 261 -2.52 -7.89 -4.59
N LEU A 262 -1.98 -6.90 -3.85
CA LEU A 262 -0.53 -6.69 -3.75
C LEU A 262 0.17 -7.89 -3.11
N GLY A 263 -0.43 -8.55 -2.12
CA GLY A 263 0.08 -9.78 -1.53
C GLY A 263 0.20 -10.92 -2.55
N ILE A 264 -0.82 -11.10 -3.40
CA ILE A 264 -0.79 -12.06 -4.51
C ILE A 264 0.33 -11.68 -5.51
N LEU A 265 0.41 -10.41 -5.91
CA LEU A 265 1.44 -9.93 -6.83
C LEU A 265 2.86 -10.13 -6.28
N ALA A 266 3.08 -9.88 -4.97
CA ALA A 266 4.35 -10.14 -4.31
C ALA A 266 4.70 -11.64 -4.30
N TYR A 267 3.72 -12.50 -4.03
CA TYR A 267 3.91 -13.95 -4.04
C TYR A 267 4.35 -14.46 -5.41
N VAL A 268 3.65 -14.03 -6.48
CA VAL A 268 3.99 -14.48 -7.83
C VAL A 268 5.30 -13.86 -8.34
N SER A 269 5.61 -12.60 -7.99
CA SER A 269 6.90 -11.96 -8.35
C SER A 269 8.08 -12.51 -7.55
N GLY A 270 7.83 -13.06 -6.35
CA GLY A 270 8.86 -13.70 -5.51
C GLY A 270 9.07 -15.18 -5.78
N ASN A 271 8.37 -15.76 -6.75
CA ASN A 271 8.50 -17.16 -7.13
C ASN A 271 8.87 -17.29 -8.61
N MET A 272 10.02 -17.88 -8.89
CA MET A 272 10.59 -17.98 -10.24
C MET A 272 9.65 -18.70 -11.23
N VAL A 273 8.97 -19.78 -10.78
CA VAL A 273 8.06 -20.56 -11.63
C VAL A 273 6.82 -19.72 -12.04
N TYR A 274 6.23 -19.03 -11.09
CA TYR A 274 5.06 -18.19 -11.37
C TYR A 274 5.42 -16.91 -12.14
N ALA A 275 6.57 -16.30 -11.84
CA ALA A 275 7.05 -15.14 -12.56
C ALA A 275 7.30 -15.47 -14.03
N ASP A 276 7.90 -16.62 -14.32
CA ASP A 276 8.14 -17.11 -15.68
C ASP A 276 6.82 -17.43 -16.40
N TYR A 277 5.90 -18.14 -15.74
CA TYR A 277 4.59 -18.48 -16.32
C TYR A 277 3.76 -17.23 -16.68
N LEU A 278 3.81 -16.20 -15.84
CA LEU A 278 3.08 -14.94 -16.05
C LEU A 278 3.85 -13.94 -16.93
N ASN A 279 5.11 -14.23 -17.25
CA ASN A 279 6.03 -13.32 -17.96
C ASN A 279 6.15 -11.97 -17.25
N ILE A 280 6.41 -12.00 -15.95
CA ILE A 280 6.66 -10.83 -15.11
C ILE A 280 8.05 -10.92 -14.50
N MET A 281 8.56 -9.78 -14.05
CA MET A 281 9.86 -9.72 -13.39
C MET A 281 9.90 -10.59 -12.14
N TYR A 282 10.93 -11.46 -12.03
CA TYR A 282 11.24 -12.14 -10.79
C TYR A 282 12.08 -11.23 -9.90
N ILE A 283 11.59 -11.00 -8.69
CA ILE A 283 12.22 -10.12 -7.70
C ILE A 283 12.66 -10.99 -6.53
N PRO A 284 13.96 -11.27 -6.40
CA PRO A 284 14.50 -12.02 -5.28
C PRO A 284 14.08 -11.41 -3.94
N HIS A 285 13.84 -12.26 -2.96
CA HIS A 285 13.46 -11.85 -1.59
C HIS A 285 12.11 -11.13 -1.42
N SER A 286 11.39 -10.80 -2.51
CA SER A 286 10.06 -10.16 -2.41
C SER A 286 8.99 -11.07 -1.80
N GLY A 287 9.21 -12.39 -1.75
CA GLY A 287 8.31 -13.34 -1.08
C GLY A 287 8.05 -13.01 0.40
N GLU A 288 8.99 -12.37 1.10
CA GLU A 288 8.79 -11.93 2.49
C GLU A 288 7.67 -10.88 2.63
N LEU A 289 7.41 -10.10 1.58
CA LEU A 289 6.30 -9.15 1.55
C LEU A 289 4.92 -9.82 1.70
N VAL A 290 4.81 -11.12 1.40
CA VAL A 290 3.57 -11.88 1.64
C VAL A 290 3.23 -11.95 3.13
N VAL A 291 4.24 -12.07 3.99
CA VAL A 291 4.04 -12.04 5.46
C VAL A 291 3.53 -10.68 5.91
N PHE A 292 4.12 -9.60 5.38
CA PHE A 292 3.65 -8.23 5.65
C PHE A 292 2.23 -8.01 5.11
N GLY A 293 1.97 -8.41 3.86
CA GLY A 293 0.64 -8.32 3.22
C GLY A 293 -0.43 -9.07 4.01
N SER A 294 -0.09 -10.24 4.55
CA SER A 294 -0.98 -11.03 5.41
C SER A 294 -1.32 -10.29 6.71
N ALA A 295 -0.33 -9.68 7.37
CA ALA A 295 -0.57 -8.84 8.54
C ALA A 295 -1.44 -7.61 8.19
N PHE A 296 -1.18 -6.98 7.04
CA PHE A 296 -1.97 -5.83 6.55
C PHE A 296 -3.43 -6.21 6.29
N ILE A 297 -3.69 -7.35 5.64
CA ILE A 297 -5.05 -7.87 5.40
C ILE A 297 -5.73 -8.16 6.74
N GLY A 298 -5.05 -8.87 7.65
CA GLY A 298 -5.59 -9.18 8.98
C GLY A 298 -5.93 -7.92 9.77
N ALA A 299 -5.08 -6.87 9.72
CA ALA A 299 -5.30 -5.61 10.40
C ALA A 299 -6.50 -4.85 9.85
N THR A 300 -6.61 -4.74 8.53
CA THR A 300 -7.71 -4.02 7.87
C THR A 300 -9.04 -4.74 8.05
N ILE A 301 -9.10 -6.06 7.84
CA ILE A 301 -10.32 -6.85 8.08
C ILE A 301 -10.70 -6.85 9.57
N GLY A 302 -9.72 -6.99 10.47
CA GLY A 302 -9.97 -6.95 11.90
C GLY A 302 -10.45 -5.57 12.38
N PHE A 303 -9.97 -4.48 11.78
CA PHE A 303 -10.44 -3.14 12.08
C PHE A 303 -11.85 -2.89 11.55
N LEU A 304 -12.24 -3.48 10.40
CA LEU A 304 -13.62 -3.42 9.89
C LEU A 304 -14.66 -3.94 10.88
N TRP A 305 -14.29 -4.83 11.80
CA TRP A 305 -15.19 -5.29 12.87
C TRP A 305 -15.78 -4.13 13.68
N TYR A 306 -15.04 -3.05 13.84
CA TYR A 306 -15.44 -1.86 14.57
C TYR A 306 -15.76 -0.65 13.68
N ASN A 307 -15.17 -0.60 12.50
CA ASN A 307 -15.27 0.53 11.57
C ASN A 307 -16.39 0.38 10.53
N SER A 308 -16.99 -0.82 10.38
CA SER A 308 -18.16 -1.00 9.50
C SER A 308 -19.38 -0.25 10.06
N TYR A 309 -20.29 0.14 9.17
CA TYR A 309 -21.48 0.93 9.53
C TYR A 309 -22.43 0.18 10.48
N PRO A 310 -22.91 0.77 11.58
CA PRO A 310 -22.50 2.07 12.14
C PRO A 310 -21.15 1.96 12.90
N ALA A 311 -20.19 2.83 12.56
CA ALA A 311 -18.84 2.73 13.08
C ALA A 311 -18.75 3.02 14.59
N GLN A 312 -18.02 2.19 15.31
CA GLN A 312 -17.71 2.37 16.73
C GLN A 312 -16.40 3.16 16.94
N VAL A 313 -15.63 3.34 15.88
CA VAL A 313 -14.36 4.10 15.85
C VAL A 313 -14.05 4.54 14.42
N PHE A 314 -13.60 5.78 14.26
CA PHE A 314 -13.05 6.28 12.99
C PHE A 314 -11.56 6.05 12.93
N MET A 315 -11.08 5.77 11.71
CA MET A 315 -9.67 5.49 11.47
C MET A 315 -8.80 6.73 11.75
N GLY A 316 -9.23 7.90 11.30
CA GLY A 316 -8.48 9.15 11.36
C GLY A 316 -7.30 9.20 10.39
N ASP A 317 -6.60 10.33 10.40
CA ASP A 317 -5.42 10.52 9.54
C ASP A 317 -4.28 9.56 9.91
N THR A 318 -4.22 9.11 11.18
CA THR A 318 -3.29 8.09 11.67
C THR A 318 -3.34 6.80 10.85
N GLY A 319 -4.54 6.33 10.54
CA GLY A 319 -4.72 5.09 9.78
C GLY A 319 -4.74 5.33 8.28
N SER A 320 -5.48 6.32 7.80
CA SER A 320 -5.72 6.51 6.38
C SER A 320 -4.45 6.91 5.61
N LEU A 321 -3.62 7.83 6.15
CA LEU A 321 -2.34 8.17 5.55
C LEU A 321 -1.37 6.99 5.53
N ALA A 322 -1.33 6.22 6.63
CA ALA A 322 -0.48 5.05 6.72
C ALA A 322 -0.89 3.96 5.72
N LEU A 323 -2.19 3.62 5.64
CA LEU A 323 -2.67 2.60 4.70
C LEU A 323 -2.35 2.97 3.25
N GLY A 324 -2.61 4.21 2.84
CA GLY A 324 -2.29 4.66 1.50
C GLY A 324 -0.79 4.63 1.19
N GLY A 325 0.05 5.03 2.15
CA GLY A 325 1.50 4.97 1.99
C GLY A 325 2.06 3.56 1.96
N ILE A 326 1.56 2.66 2.80
CA ILE A 326 1.89 1.23 2.78
C ILE A 326 1.58 0.64 1.40
N ILE A 327 0.38 0.90 0.86
CA ILE A 327 -0.03 0.43 -0.47
C ILE A 327 0.91 0.94 -1.55
N ALA A 328 1.25 2.24 -1.52
CA ALA A 328 2.16 2.84 -2.49
C ALA A 328 3.55 2.21 -2.46
N VAL A 329 4.15 2.14 -1.27
CA VAL A 329 5.50 1.57 -1.08
C VAL A 329 5.54 0.10 -1.45
N PHE A 330 4.52 -0.66 -1.08
CA PHE A 330 4.40 -2.07 -1.45
C PHE A 330 4.43 -2.25 -2.98
N ALA A 331 3.60 -1.49 -3.71
CA ALA A 331 3.55 -1.57 -5.17
C ALA A 331 4.87 -1.16 -5.84
N ILE A 332 5.55 -0.13 -5.30
CA ILE A 332 6.86 0.33 -5.79
C ILE A 332 7.93 -0.75 -5.59
N ILE A 333 8.00 -1.37 -4.40
CA ILE A 333 8.99 -2.42 -4.12
C ILE A 333 8.85 -3.62 -5.07
N ILE A 334 7.63 -3.99 -5.42
CA ILE A 334 7.40 -5.11 -6.36
C ILE A 334 7.36 -4.70 -7.83
N HIS A 335 7.79 -3.47 -8.15
CA HIS A 335 7.80 -2.90 -9.51
C HIS A 335 6.43 -3.04 -10.21
N LYS A 336 5.35 -2.66 -9.50
CA LYS A 336 3.96 -2.68 -9.98
C LYS A 336 3.29 -1.31 -9.82
N GLU A 337 4.08 -0.25 -9.68
CA GLU A 337 3.58 1.10 -9.43
C GLU A 337 2.73 1.64 -10.59
N LEU A 338 2.98 1.23 -11.84
CA LEU A 338 2.15 1.63 -12.98
C LEU A 338 0.79 0.91 -13.03
N LEU A 339 0.58 -0.12 -12.20
CA LEU A 339 -0.73 -0.74 -12.00
C LEU A 339 -1.60 0.00 -10.97
N ILE A 340 -1.01 0.89 -10.15
CA ILE A 340 -1.71 1.65 -9.10
C ILE A 340 -2.94 2.40 -9.63
N PRO A 341 -2.90 3.11 -10.78
CA PRO A 341 -4.09 3.80 -11.28
C PRO A 341 -5.30 2.89 -11.49
N ALA A 342 -5.09 1.65 -11.88
CA ALA A 342 -6.15 0.66 -11.98
C ALA A 342 -6.51 0.07 -10.61
N LEU A 343 -5.53 -0.48 -9.89
CA LEU A 343 -5.74 -1.15 -8.60
C LEU A 343 -6.32 -0.21 -7.53
N CYS A 344 -5.78 1.00 -7.43
CA CYS A 344 -6.25 2.05 -6.52
C CYS A 344 -7.26 2.99 -7.19
N GLY A 345 -8.01 2.52 -8.20
CA GLY A 345 -8.94 3.35 -8.97
C GLY A 345 -9.99 4.05 -8.12
N ILE A 346 -10.43 3.45 -7.00
CA ILE A 346 -11.31 4.10 -6.04
C ILE A 346 -10.64 5.34 -5.44
N PHE A 347 -9.41 5.23 -4.91
CA PHE A 347 -8.66 6.35 -4.35
C PHE A 347 -8.39 7.43 -5.42
N LEU A 348 -8.09 7.00 -6.64
CA LEU A 348 -7.87 7.89 -7.77
C LEU A 348 -9.14 8.70 -8.10
N MET A 349 -10.30 8.05 -8.18
CA MET A 349 -11.57 8.71 -8.49
C MET A 349 -12.01 9.67 -7.39
N GLU A 350 -11.79 9.33 -6.12
CA GLU A 350 -12.05 10.23 -5.00
C GLU A 350 -11.16 11.49 -5.08
N ASN A 351 -9.84 11.32 -5.30
CA ASN A 351 -8.91 12.43 -5.52
C ASN A 351 -9.30 13.30 -6.71
N LEU A 352 -9.53 12.68 -7.88
CA LEU A 352 -9.87 13.39 -9.11
C LEU A 352 -11.17 14.19 -8.95
N SER A 353 -12.16 13.64 -8.26
CA SER A 353 -13.42 14.35 -8.03
C SER A 353 -13.21 15.67 -7.26
N VAL A 354 -12.30 15.67 -6.28
CA VAL A 354 -11.95 16.88 -5.52
C VAL A 354 -11.17 17.86 -6.39
N VAL A 355 -10.15 17.39 -7.12
CA VAL A 355 -9.35 18.23 -8.01
C VAL A 355 -10.22 18.88 -9.08
N MET A 356 -11.09 18.12 -9.73
CA MET A 356 -12.03 18.61 -10.74
C MET A 356 -13.00 19.64 -10.15
N GLN A 357 -13.59 19.33 -9.01
CA GLN A 357 -14.54 20.23 -8.33
C GLN A 357 -13.89 21.57 -7.97
N VAL A 358 -12.73 21.53 -7.32
CA VAL A 358 -12.03 22.75 -6.86
C VAL A 358 -11.53 23.57 -8.06
N SER A 359 -10.96 22.92 -9.06
CA SER A 359 -10.43 23.58 -10.26
C SER A 359 -11.56 24.26 -11.05
N TYR A 360 -12.65 23.55 -11.29
CA TYR A 360 -13.81 24.09 -12.01
C TYR A 360 -14.48 25.21 -11.25
N PHE A 361 -14.63 25.07 -9.92
CA PHE A 361 -15.19 26.11 -9.07
C PHE A 361 -14.36 27.42 -9.12
N LYS A 362 -13.03 27.29 -9.02
CA LYS A 362 -12.11 28.44 -9.12
C LYS A 362 -12.14 29.07 -10.52
N TYR A 363 -12.15 28.25 -11.58
CA TYR A 363 -12.22 28.70 -12.96
C TYR A 363 -13.51 29.49 -13.24
N THR A 364 -14.67 28.93 -12.88
CA THR A 364 -15.97 29.55 -13.09
C THR A 364 -16.15 30.82 -12.26
N LYS A 365 -15.66 30.81 -11.01
CA LYS A 365 -15.67 32.02 -10.17
C LYS A 365 -14.85 33.16 -10.78
N ARG A 366 -13.68 32.83 -11.39
CA ARG A 366 -12.86 33.85 -12.08
C ARG A 366 -13.50 34.35 -13.37
N LYS A 367 -14.16 33.46 -14.14
CA LYS A 367 -14.71 33.78 -15.44
C LYS A 367 -16.10 34.43 -15.40
N PHE A 368 -16.96 33.99 -14.47
CA PHE A 368 -18.37 34.37 -14.41
C PHE A 368 -18.75 35.11 -13.12
N GLY A 369 -17.80 35.35 -12.20
CA GLY A 369 -18.08 35.95 -10.89
C GLY A 369 -18.63 34.96 -9.86
N GLU A 370 -19.25 33.86 -10.32
CA GLU A 370 -19.88 32.85 -9.47
C GLU A 370 -19.21 31.50 -9.64
N GLY A 371 -18.96 30.80 -8.49
CA GLY A 371 -18.40 29.46 -8.51
C GLY A 371 -19.46 28.40 -8.79
N ARG A 372 -19.31 27.65 -9.89
CA ARG A 372 -20.20 26.54 -10.26
C ARG A 372 -19.61 25.21 -9.84
N ARG A 373 -20.47 24.23 -9.54
CA ARG A 373 -20.10 22.89 -9.10
C ARG A 373 -20.33 21.87 -10.21
N ILE A 374 -19.43 20.88 -10.37
CA ILE A 374 -19.60 19.71 -11.24
C ILE A 374 -20.41 18.66 -10.48
N PHE A 375 -19.96 18.32 -9.27
CA PHE A 375 -20.61 17.37 -8.39
C PHE A 375 -21.45 18.10 -7.33
N LEU A 376 -22.51 17.47 -6.83
CA LEU A 376 -23.29 18.02 -5.71
C LEU A 376 -22.41 18.28 -4.49
N MET A 377 -21.44 17.38 -4.27
CA MET A 377 -20.40 17.47 -3.25
C MET A 377 -19.18 16.65 -3.68
N ALA A 378 -17.99 16.99 -3.25
CA ALA A 378 -16.76 16.22 -3.42
C ALA A 378 -16.16 15.98 -2.02
N PRO A 379 -15.51 14.83 -1.79
CA PRO A 379 -15.23 13.69 -2.69
C PRO A 379 -16.49 12.97 -3.22
N LEU A 380 -16.31 12.02 -4.17
CA LEU A 380 -17.38 11.40 -4.95
C LEU A 380 -18.41 10.63 -4.09
N HIS A 381 -17.99 9.98 -3.01
CA HIS A 381 -18.89 9.28 -2.09
C HIS A 381 -19.95 10.22 -1.49
N HIS A 382 -19.60 11.47 -1.16
CA HIS A 382 -20.55 12.47 -0.67
C HIS A 382 -21.54 12.94 -1.75
N HIS A 383 -21.15 12.90 -3.04
CA HIS A 383 -22.08 13.15 -4.13
C HIS A 383 -23.23 12.12 -4.13
N PHE A 384 -22.90 10.85 -3.90
CA PHE A 384 -23.91 9.78 -3.83
C PHE A 384 -24.77 9.89 -2.56
N GLN A 385 -24.19 10.28 -1.41
CA GLN A 385 -24.99 10.57 -0.21
C GLN A 385 -25.99 11.72 -0.45
N LYS A 386 -25.56 12.80 -1.12
CA LYS A 386 -26.45 13.92 -1.50
C LYS A 386 -27.55 13.51 -2.49
N LYS A 387 -27.39 12.42 -3.23
CA LYS A 387 -28.44 11.80 -4.04
C LYS A 387 -29.41 10.92 -3.24
N GLY A 388 -29.26 10.84 -1.91
CA GLY A 388 -30.12 10.04 -1.04
C GLY A 388 -29.81 8.54 -1.02
N ILE A 389 -28.60 8.11 -1.49
CA ILE A 389 -28.21 6.70 -1.41
C ILE A 389 -27.68 6.42 0.00
N PRO A 390 -28.21 5.39 0.70
CA PRO A 390 -27.73 5.04 2.04
C PRO A 390 -26.24 4.66 2.06
N GLU A 391 -25.54 5.06 3.10
CA GLU A 391 -24.10 4.88 3.25
C GLU A 391 -23.62 3.43 3.06
N PRO A 392 -24.22 2.40 3.73
CA PRO A 392 -23.77 1.01 3.53
C PRO A 392 -23.86 0.55 2.07
N LYS A 393 -24.86 1.06 1.34
CA LYS A 393 -25.04 0.72 -0.08
C LYS A 393 -23.98 1.37 -0.97
N ILE A 394 -23.54 2.59 -0.62
CA ILE A 394 -22.42 3.24 -1.32
C ILE A 394 -21.16 2.44 -1.08
N VAL A 395 -20.81 2.16 0.18
CA VAL A 395 -19.60 1.42 0.58
C VAL A 395 -19.53 0.06 -0.11
N THR A 396 -20.61 -0.73 -0.05
CA THR A 396 -20.65 -2.04 -0.72
C THR A 396 -20.43 -1.94 -2.23
N ARG A 397 -21.02 -0.94 -2.90
CA ARG A 397 -20.81 -0.72 -4.33
C ARG A 397 -19.37 -0.37 -4.67
N PHE A 398 -18.73 0.47 -3.85
CA PHE A 398 -17.33 0.81 -4.01
C PHE A 398 -16.43 -0.42 -3.80
N TRP A 399 -16.71 -1.28 -2.83
CA TRP A 399 -15.98 -2.55 -2.65
C TRP A 399 -16.12 -3.47 -3.86
N ILE A 400 -17.33 -3.59 -4.42
CA ILE A 400 -17.56 -4.39 -5.64
C ILE A 400 -16.72 -3.85 -6.80
N ILE A 401 -16.72 -2.52 -7.01
CA ILE A 401 -15.86 -1.88 -8.03
C ILE A 401 -14.39 -2.14 -7.71
N GLY A 402 -13.96 -2.02 -6.45
CA GLY A 402 -12.59 -2.34 -6.02
C GLY A 402 -12.18 -3.77 -6.34
N ILE A 403 -13.06 -4.75 -6.11
CA ILE A 403 -12.82 -6.16 -6.47
C ILE A 403 -12.70 -6.32 -8.00
N ILE A 404 -13.56 -5.67 -8.78
CA ILE A 404 -13.47 -5.70 -10.25
C ILE A 404 -12.12 -5.13 -10.71
N LEU A 405 -11.70 -4.00 -10.16
CA LEU A 405 -10.41 -3.38 -10.49
C LEU A 405 -9.22 -4.27 -10.09
N ALA A 406 -9.31 -4.95 -8.95
CA ALA A 406 -8.31 -5.92 -8.51
C ALA A 406 -8.19 -7.10 -9.47
N VAL A 407 -9.34 -7.68 -9.87
CA VAL A 407 -9.37 -8.77 -10.86
C VAL A 407 -8.81 -8.30 -12.22
N VAL A 408 -9.25 -7.13 -12.71
CA VAL A 408 -8.71 -6.54 -13.95
C VAL A 408 -7.20 -6.37 -13.84
N THR A 409 -6.68 -5.83 -12.73
CA THR A 409 -5.24 -5.65 -12.52
C THR A 409 -4.48 -6.98 -12.61
N ILE A 410 -4.99 -8.06 -12.02
CA ILE A 410 -4.35 -9.38 -12.11
C ILE A 410 -4.42 -9.93 -13.53
N VAL A 411 -5.58 -9.82 -14.18
CA VAL A 411 -5.79 -10.34 -15.54
C VAL A 411 -4.90 -9.62 -16.56
N THR A 412 -4.68 -8.31 -16.40
CA THR A 412 -3.83 -7.54 -17.31
C THR A 412 -2.36 -8.00 -17.33
N LEU A 413 -1.89 -8.70 -16.30
CA LEU A 413 -0.55 -9.31 -16.32
C LEU A 413 -0.40 -10.41 -17.39
N LYS A 414 -1.52 -11.03 -17.82
CA LYS A 414 -1.49 -12.11 -18.82
C LYS A 414 -1.93 -11.65 -20.22
N ILE A 415 -2.53 -10.46 -20.32
CA ILE A 415 -2.97 -9.90 -21.62
C ILE A 415 -1.75 -9.20 -22.27
N ARG A 416 -1.34 -9.71 -23.44
CA ARG A 416 -0.22 -9.23 -24.25
C ARG A 416 -0.72 -8.51 -25.49
#